data_73d5fe952405f1e8aebbf68adb762169
#
_entry.id   73d5fe952405f1e8aebbf68adb762169
#
_cell.length_a   1.000
_cell.length_b   1.000
_cell.length_c   1.000
_cell.angle_alpha   90.00
_cell.angle_beta   90.00
_cell.angle_gamma   90.00
#
_symmetry.space_group_name_H-M   'P 1'
#
loop_
_entity.id
_entity.type
_entity.pdbx_description
1 polymer ?
#
loop_
_entity_poly.entity_id
_entity_poly.type
_entity_poly.pdbx_seq_one_letter_code
_entity_poly.pdbx_strand_id
1 'polypeptide(L)'
;MPAADPAIVLVRHATLVLELGDERVVVDPMLDPAGAREAVAGSPEPRPNPLVELPAGADALLEGLTAAIVTHLHADHLDAAGARFLAQGAIPVQGQPEDLATLAEQGIDAVALGAAPLGTLPVQRTGGRHGVGALADRLGPVSGAVLAYADERIYVAGDTVRSAEFDEALHVHAPTTVVLNAGGARLLEGEPITMTAGEVATIARDHPDTLFIAVHMDAINHCLDTRAVLRAELERARATNVLVPEDGERVVLD
;
A
#
# COMPACT_ATOMS: atom_id res chain seq x y z
N MET A 1 -5.57 -2.40 30.61
CA MET A 1 -4.21 -2.40 30.04
C MET A 1 -4.10 -1.12 29.20
N PRO A 2 -2.98 -0.37 29.21
CA PRO A 2 -2.85 0.67 28.21
C PRO A 2 -3.01 0.04 26.81
N ALA A 3 -3.67 0.75 25.90
CA ALA A 3 -3.72 0.33 24.51
C ALA A 3 -2.27 0.16 23.99
N ALA A 4 -2.05 -0.83 23.15
CA ALA A 4 -0.76 -0.97 22.49
C ALA A 4 -0.50 0.26 21.60
N ASP A 5 0.74 0.66 21.49
CA ASP A 5 1.12 1.78 20.61
C ASP A 5 0.71 1.46 19.16
N PRO A 6 0.16 2.44 18.42
CA PRO A 6 -0.23 2.25 17.04
C PRO A 6 0.98 1.80 16.22
N ALA A 7 0.76 0.91 15.26
CA ALA A 7 1.85 0.37 14.45
C ALA A 7 1.39 -0.02 13.04
N ILE A 8 2.35 -0.10 12.15
CA ILE A 8 2.18 -0.62 10.79
C ILE A 8 3.11 -1.82 10.63
N VAL A 9 2.57 -2.96 10.22
CA VAL A 9 3.35 -4.15 9.89
C VAL A 9 3.38 -4.30 8.37
N LEU A 10 4.57 -4.32 7.79
CA LEU A 10 4.73 -4.70 6.39
C LEU A 10 4.73 -6.23 6.30
N VAL A 11 3.68 -6.83 5.76
CA VAL A 11 3.67 -8.26 5.50
C VAL A 11 4.56 -8.58 4.30
N ARG A 12 4.23 -8.04 3.15
CA ARG A 12 5.04 -8.13 1.91
C ARG A 12 4.50 -7.15 0.88
N HIS A 13 5.38 -6.43 0.18
CA HIS A 13 5.03 -5.54 -0.94
C HIS A 13 4.10 -4.40 -0.52
N ALA A 14 2.80 -4.42 -0.93
CA ALA A 14 1.76 -3.50 -0.52
C ALA A 14 0.89 -4.06 0.61
N THR A 15 1.08 -5.33 0.98
CA THR A 15 0.29 -5.95 2.04
C THR A 15 0.73 -5.46 3.41
N LEU A 16 -0.15 -4.72 4.08
CA LEU A 16 0.10 -4.13 5.39
C LEU A 16 -0.92 -4.64 6.40
N VAL A 17 -0.55 -4.63 7.68
CA VAL A 17 -1.51 -4.66 8.80
C VAL A 17 -1.33 -3.39 9.61
N LEU A 18 -2.40 -2.60 9.71
CA LEU A 18 -2.46 -1.41 10.56
C LEU A 18 -3.01 -1.85 11.93
N GLU A 19 -2.22 -1.66 12.98
CA GLU A 19 -2.58 -1.98 14.37
C GLU A 19 -2.94 -0.68 15.10
N LEU A 20 -4.23 -0.41 15.28
CA LEU A 20 -4.75 0.87 15.76
C LEU A 20 -5.73 0.63 16.91
N GLY A 21 -5.20 0.46 18.12
CA GLY A 21 -5.96 0.07 19.30
C GLY A 21 -6.51 -1.35 19.19
N ASP A 22 -7.84 -1.48 19.24
CA ASP A 22 -8.52 -2.78 19.07
C ASP A 22 -8.72 -3.16 17.60
N GLU A 23 -8.41 -2.26 16.66
CA GLU A 23 -8.58 -2.50 15.23
C GLU A 23 -7.29 -2.99 14.59
N ARG A 24 -7.42 -4.04 13.81
CA ARG A 24 -6.36 -4.60 12.96
C ARG A 24 -6.85 -4.65 11.51
N VAL A 25 -6.38 -3.73 10.70
CA VAL A 25 -6.84 -3.56 9.32
C VAL A 25 -5.79 -4.09 8.35
N VAL A 26 -6.14 -5.10 7.56
CA VAL A 26 -5.28 -5.52 6.44
C VAL A 26 -5.53 -4.61 5.23
N VAL A 27 -4.45 -4.21 4.56
CA VAL A 27 -4.49 -3.47 3.29
C VAL A 27 -3.87 -4.33 2.22
N ASP A 28 -4.55 -4.43 1.08
CA ASP A 28 -4.06 -5.04 -0.16
C ASP A 28 -3.43 -6.43 0.05
N PRO A 29 -4.20 -7.45 0.44
CA PRO A 29 -3.65 -8.76 0.75
C PRO A 29 -3.23 -9.53 -0.51
N MET A 30 -1.92 -9.45 -0.85
CA MET A 30 -1.24 -10.26 -1.86
C MET A 30 -0.58 -11.46 -1.18
N LEU A 31 -1.21 -12.63 -1.21
CA LEU A 31 -0.86 -13.80 -0.38
C LEU A 31 -0.42 -15.05 -1.18
N ASP A 32 -0.38 -15.00 -2.51
CA ASP A 32 0.13 -16.11 -3.33
C ASP A 32 1.60 -16.42 -2.98
N PRO A 33 2.05 -17.69 -3.07
CA PRO A 33 3.46 -18.05 -2.90
C PRO A 33 4.34 -17.46 -4.00
N ALA A 34 5.64 -17.41 -3.79
CA ALA A 34 6.60 -16.94 -4.78
C ALA A 34 6.46 -17.72 -6.10
N GLY A 35 6.55 -17.00 -7.22
CA GLY A 35 6.48 -17.56 -8.57
C GLY A 35 5.10 -18.08 -9.01
N ALA A 36 4.04 -17.84 -8.23
CA ALA A 36 2.69 -18.36 -8.54
C ALA A 36 2.05 -17.75 -9.78
N ARG A 37 2.54 -16.60 -10.23
CA ARG A 37 1.95 -15.85 -11.36
C ARG A 37 3.04 -15.48 -12.38
N GLU A 38 2.65 -15.36 -13.62
CA GLU A 38 3.50 -14.83 -14.68
C GLU A 38 4.01 -13.42 -14.34
N ALA A 39 5.11 -13.04 -14.97
CA ALA A 39 5.63 -11.68 -14.92
C ALA A 39 4.57 -10.67 -15.36
N VAL A 40 4.60 -9.45 -14.80
CA VAL A 40 3.79 -8.34 -15.31
C VAL A 40 4.14 -8.12 -16.79
N ALA A 41 3.13 -8.19 -17.65
CA ALA A 41 3.32 -8.07 -19.09
C ALA A 41 3.92 -6.70 -19.47
N GLY A 42 4.91 -6.71 -20.35
CA GLY A 42 5.59 -5.49 -20.78
C GLY A 42 6.51 -4.89 -19.71
N SER A 43 6.89 -5.63 -18.68
CA SER A 43 7.90 -5.22 -17.71
C SER A 43 9.34 -5.50 -18.21
N PRO A 44 10.36 -4.76 -17.73
CA PRO A 44 11.75 -4.98 -18.11
C PRO A 44 12.33 -6.32 -17.67
N GLU A 45 11.82 -6.88 -16.57
CA GLU A 45 12.30 -8.13 -15.96
C GLU A 45 11.26 -9.25 -16.03
N PRO A 46 11.39 -10.23 -16.92
CA PRO A 46 10.39 -11.26 -17.13
C PRO A 46 10.51 -12.43 -16.12
N ARG A 47 10.42 -12.13 -14.83
CA ARG A 47 10.44 -13.12 -13.73
C ARG A 47 9.03 -13.35 -13.19
N PRO A 48 8.62 -14.62 -12.91
CA PRO A 48 7.35 -14.90 -12.27
C PRO A 48 7.19 -14.19 -10.91
N ASN A 49 5.98 -13.80 -10.59
CA ASN A 49 5.61 -13.07 -9.38
C ASN A 49 4.82 -13.94 -8.37
N PRO A 50 4.85 -13.59 -7.07
CA PRO A 50 5.80 -12.70 -6.42
C PRO A 50 7.25 -13.21 -6.50
N LEU A 51 8.25 -12.30 -6.39
CA LEU A 51 9.67 -12.67 -6.46
C LEU A 51 10.19 -13.34 -5.18
N VAL A 52 9.49 -13.13 -4.08
CA VAL A 52 9.85 -13.58 -2.72
C VAL A 52 8.66 -14.24 -2.05
N GLU A 53 8.94 -15.17 -1.14
CA GLU A 53 7.91 -15.79 -0.30
C GLU A 53 7.36 -14.80 0.73
N LEU A 54 6.21 -15.12 1.31
CA LEU A 54 5.75 -14.46 2.52
C LEU A 54 6.77 -14.66 3.65
N PRO A 55 6.94 -13.68 4.55
CA PRO A 55 7.86 -13.82 5.67
C PRO A 55 7.44 -14.98 6.58
N ALA A 56 8.41 -15.56 7.27
CA ALA A 56 8.13 -16.59 8.28
C ALA A 56 7.15 -16.05 9.34
N GLY A 57 6.08 -16.78 9.60
CA GLY A 57 5.04 -16.35 10.55
C GLY A 57 4.01 -15.38 9.97
N ALA A 58 3.93 -15.22 8.65
CA ALA A 58 2.92 -14.35 8.01
C ALA A 58 1.48 -14.68 8.45
N ASP A 59 1.16 -15.96 8.67
CA ASP A 59 -0.16 -16.37 9.16
C ASP A 59 -0.49 -15.69 10.50
N ALA A 60 0.49 -15.62 11.42
CA ALA A 60 0.30 -14.95 12.71
C ALA A 60 0.15 -13.42 12.56
N LEU A 61 0.78 -12.81 11.55
CA LEU A 61 0.59 -11.39 11.25
C LEU A 61 -0.83 -11.09 10.76
N LEU A 62 -1.50 -12.06 10.15
CA LEU A 62 -2.86 -11.96 9.61
C LEU A 62 -3.94 -12.49 10.58
N GLU A 63 -3.58 -12.90 11.79
CA GLU A 63 -4.57 -13.28 12.81
C GLU A 63 -5.24 -12.06 13.44
N GLY A 64 -6.50 -12.22 13.85
CA GLY A 64 -7.26 -11.21 14.60
C GLY A 64 -7.58 -9.95 13.81
N LEU A 65 -7.61 -10.03 12.49
CA LEU A 65 -8.01 -8.90 11.65
C LEU A 65 -9.47 -8.54 11.89
N THR A 66 -9.75 -7.25 12.00
CA THR A 66 -11.11 -6.70 12.23
C THR A 66 -11.71 -6.10 10.96
N ALA A 67 -10.89 -5.75 9.96
CA ALA A 67 -11.36 -5.19 8.70
C ALA A 67 -10.28 -5.29 7.60
N ALA A 68 -10.68 -4.98 6.36
CA ALA A 68 -9.77 -4.91 5.20
C ALA A 68 -10.03 -3.68 4.32
N ILE A 69 -8.96 -3.20 3.68
CA ILE A 69 -9.00 -2.21 2.61
C ILE A 69 -8.39 -2.82 1.36
N VAL A 70 -9.05 -2.64 0.21
CA VAL A 70 -8.50 -2.94 -1.12
C VAL A 70 -8.43 -1.63 -1.89
N THR A 71 -7.21 -1.16 -2.15
CA THR A 71 -6.98 0.14 -2.81
C THR A 71 -7.35 0.09 -4.28
N HIS A 72 -7.06 -1.02 -4.95
CA HIS A 72 -7.43 -1.33 -6.33
C HIS A 72 -7.15 -2.82 -6.65
N LEU A 73 -7.58 -3.29 -7.85
CA LEU A 73 -7.56 -4.73 -8.20
C LEU A 73 -6.37 -5.16 -9.07
N HIS A 74 -5.23 -4.50 -9.00
CA HIS A 74 -4.04 -5.10 -9.59
C HIS A 74 -3.62 -6.34 -8.79
N ALA A 75 -3.09 -7.35 -9.50
CA ALA A 75 -2.80 -8.64 -8.89
C ALA A 75 -1.67 -8.62 -7.84
N ASP A 76 -0.89 -7.57 -7.77
CA ASP A 76 0.11 -7.31 -6.75
C ASP A 76 -0.45 -6.58 -5.50
N HIS A 77 -1.75 -6.24 -5.52
CA HIS A 77 -2.52 -5.72 -4.38
C HIS A 77 -3.56 -6.73 -3.89
N LEU A 78 -4.31 -7.35 -4.80
CA LEU A 78 -5.24 -8.42 -4.47
C LEU A 78 -5.05 -9.59 -5.43
N ASP A 79 -4.35 -10.63 -4.98
CA ASP A 79 -4.16 -11.86 -5.74
C ASP A 79 -5.23 -12.92 -5.41
N ALA A 80 -5.15 -14.07 -6.06
CA ALA A 80 -6.13 -15.14 -5.89
C ALA A 80 -6.16 -15.70 -4.46
N ALA A 81 -5.03 -15.76 -3.75
CA ALA A 81 -5.01 -16.19 -2.35
C ALA A 81 -5.59 -15.12 -1.44
N GLY A 82 -5.27 -13.84 -1.66
CA GLY A 82 -5.84 -12.72 -0.94
C GLY A 82 -7.35 -12.60 -1.13
N ALA A 83 -7.84 -12.76 -2.35
CA ALA A 83 -9.27 -12.76 -2.63
C ALA A 83 -10.00 -13.89 -1.89
N ARG A 84 -9.45 -15.12 -1.93
CA ARG A 84 -10.02 -16.24 -1.14
C ARG A 84 -9.97 -15.97 0.36
N PHE A 85 -8.89 -15.39 0.86
CA PHE A 85 -8.73 -15.02 2.26
C PHE A 85 -9.83 -14.04 2.69
N LEU A 86 -10.08 -12.97 1.93
CA LEU A 86 -11.13 -12.00 2.23
C LEU A 86 -12.53 -12.60 2.09
N ALA A 87 -12.80 -13.39 1.05
CA ALA A 87 -14.11 -14.03 0.86
C ALA A 87 -14.47 -15.00 1.99
N GLN A 88 -13.49 -15.62 2.64
CA GLN A 88 -13.68 -16.55 3.76
C GLN A 88 -13.63 -15.88 5.13
N GLY A 89 -13.02 -14.69 5.21
CA GLY A 89 -12.64 -14.06 6.47
C GLY A 89 -13.79 -13.46 7.28
N ALA A 90 -14.98 -13.28 6.70
CA ALA A 90 -16.16 -12.67 7.34
C ALA A 90 -15.85 -11.32 8.05
N ILE A 91 -14.87 -10.57 7.59
CA ILE A 91 -14.52 -9.25 8.08
C ILE A 91 -15.06 -8.16 7.13
N PRO A 92 -15.42 -6.97 7.61
CA PRO A 92 -15.80 -5.84 6.78
C PRO A 92 -14.69 -5.49 5.77
N VAL A 93 -15.04 -5.35 4.50
CA VAL A 93 -14.11 -4.95 3.43
C VAL A 93 -14.55 -3.62 2.85
N GLN A 94 -13.62 -2.68 2.72
CA GLN A 94 -13.82 -1.49 1.91
C GLN A 94 -12.92 -1.55 0.67
N GLY A 95 -13.50 -1.30 -0.49
CA GLY A 95 -12.79 -1.31 -1.76
C GLY A 95 -13.03 -0.03 -2.55
N GLN A 96 -12.15 0.22 -3.50
CA GLN A 96 -12.35 1.28 -4.48
C GLN A 96 -13.74 1.14 -5.13
N PRO A 97 -14.54 2.22 -5.24
CA PRO A 97 -15.91 2.14 -5.77
C PRO A 97 -16.02 1.49 -7.14
N GLU A 98 -15.04 1.73 -7.99
CA GLU A 98 -14.95 1.22 -9.35
C GLU A 98 -14.79 -0.32 -9.42
N ASP A 99 -14.28 -0.92 -8.34
CA ASP A 99 -13.94 -2.35 -8.25
C ASP A 99 -14.99 -3.20 -7.51
N LEU A 100 -16.02 -2.59 -6.92
CA LEU A 100 -16.99 -3.30 -6.07
C LEU A 100 -17.70 -4.43 -6.79
N ALA A 101 -18.04 -4.26 -8.08
CA ALA A 101 -18.67 -5.31 -8.86
C ALA A 101 -17.77 -6.54 -9.02
N THR A 102 -16.48 -6.32 -9.31
CA THR A 102 -15.49 -7.38 -9.46
C THR A 102 -15.17 -8.06 -8.13
N LEU A 103 -15.11 -7.31 -7.03
CA LEU A 103 -14.98 -7.88 -5.67
C LEU A 103 -16.17 -8.80 -5.35
N ALA A 104 -17.39 -8.37 -5.66
CA ALA A 104 -18.59 -9.19 -5.46
C ALA A 104 -18.58 -10.49 -6.31
N GLU A 105 -18.08 -10.44 -7.55
CA GLU A 105 -17.89 -11.64 -8.40
C GLU A 105 -16.86 -12.61 -7.78
N GLN A 106 -15.90 -12.12 -7.02
CA GLN A 106 -14.92 -12.92 -6.27
C GLN A 106 -15.46 -13.41 -4.91
N GLY A 107 -16.72 -13.11 -4.59
CA GLY A 107 -17.36 -13.50 -3.34
C GLY A 107 -17.01 -12.61 -2.14
N ILE A 108 -16.48 -11.41 -2.40
CA ILE A 108 -16.11 -10.43 -1.37
C ILE A 108 -17.23 -9.38 -1.28
N ASP A 109 -17.94 -9.35 -0.14
CA ASP A 109 -18.94 -8.33 0.16
C ASP A 109 -18.26 -7.05 0.64
N ALA A 110 -17.97 -6.15 -0.29
CA ALA A 110 -17.27 -4.90 -0.03
C ALA A 110 -18.17 -3.68 -0.19
N VAL A 111 -17.96 -2.68 0.65
CA VAL A 111 -18.55 -1.35 0.49
C VAL A 111 -17.51 -0.35 -0.05
N ALA A 112 -17.99 0.78 -0.58
CA ALA A 112 -17.09 1.80 -1.11
C ALA A 112 -16.14 2.35 -0.03
N LEU A 113 -14.86 2.45 -0.36
CA LEU A 113 -13.82 3.01 0.51
C LEU A 113 -14.21 4.42 0.97
N GLY A 114 -14.23 4.62 2.28
CA GLY A 114 -14.63 5.87 2.92
C GLY A 114 -16.15 6.07 3.06
N ALA A 115 -16.99 5.11 2.65
CA ALA A 115 -18.46 5.22 2.80
C ALA A 115 -18.93 5.09 4.25
N ALA A 116 -18.14 4.44 5.10
CA ALA A 116 -18.39 4.23 6.52
C ALA A 116 -17.08 4.14 7.29
N PRO A 117 -17.07 4.26 8.62
CA PRO A 117 -15.90 3.89 9.42
C PRO A 117 -15.57 2.39 9.25
N LEU A 118 -14.31 2.02 9.42
CA LEU A 118 -13.86 0.63 9.60
C LEU A 118 -13.79 0.33 11.10
N GLY A 119 -14.77 -0.42 11.61
CA GLY A 119 -14.94 -0.54 13.05
C GLY A 119 -15.10 0.83 13.70
N THR A 120 -14.16 1.22 14.55
CA THR A 120 -14.13 2.53 15.21
C THR A 120 -13.33 3.60 14.45
N LEU A 121 -12.62 3.23 13.37
CA LEU A 121 -11.72 4.12 12.65
C LEU A 121 -12.46 4.94 11.58
N PRO A 122 -12.46 6.27 11.66
CA PRO A 122 -12.83 7.12 10.53
C PRO A 122 -11.90 6.86 9.35
N VAL A 123 -12.48 6.64 8.18
CA VAL A 123 -11.75 6.42 6.94
C VAL A 123 -12.21 7.41 5.88
N GLN A 124 -11.25 7.99 5.15
CA GLN A 124 -11.53 8.88 4.03
C GLN A 124 -10.75 8.37 2.81
N ARG A 125 -11.45 8.24 1.67
CA ARG A 125 -10.83 7.90 0.39
C ARG A 125 -10.12 9.12 -0.17
N THR A 126 -8.93 8.91 -0.73
CA THR A 126 -8.24 9.87 -1.59
C THR A 126 -8.18 9.35 -3.02
N GLY A 127 -7.98 10.24 -3.97
CA GLY A 127 -7.55 9.87 -5.31
C GLY A 127 -6.06 9.55 -5.35
N GLY A 128 -5.63 9.01 -6.49
CA GLY A 128 -4.24 8.78 -6.85
C GLY A 128 -4.10 8.74 -8.35
N ARG A 129 -2.85 8.70 -8.83
CA ARG A 129 -2.56 8.64 -10.25
C ARG A 129 -1.52 7.57 -10.55
N HIS A 130 -1.97 6.45 -11.11
CA HIS A 130 -1.12 5.31 -11.43
C HIS A 130 -0.39 5.53 -12.76
N GLY A 131 0.71 6.29 -12.71
CA GLY A 131 1.46 6.74 -13.87
C GLY A 131 0.97 8.07 -14.47
N VAL A 132 1.36 8.36 -15.71
CA VAL A 132 1.05 9.63 -16.39
C VAL A 132 0.47 9.44 -17.79
N GLY A 133 -0.34 10.41 -18.24
CA GLY A 133 -0.92 10.44 -19.59
C GLY A 133 -1.75 9.20 -19.91
N ALA A 134 -1.70 8.73 -21.16
CA ALA A 134 -2.47 7.59 -21.65
C ALA A 134 -2.16 6.27 -20.91
N LEU A 135 -0.99 6.17 -20.25
CA LEU A 135 -0.67 5.01 -19.44
C LEU A 135 -1.53 4.96 -18.17
N ALA A 136 -1.69 6.08 -17.48
CA ALA A 136 -2.57 6.18 -16.32
C ALA A 136 -4.03 5.84 -16.67
N ASP A 137 -4.51 6.33 -17.83
CA ASP A 137 -5.89 6.02 -18.29
C ASP A 137 -6.08 4.52 -18.54
N ARG A 138 -5.04 3.83 -19.01
CA ARG A 138 -5.07 2.39 -19.29
C ARG A 138 -4.96 1.53 -18.02
N LEU A 139 -4.18 1.97 -17.03
CA LEU A 139 -4.02 1.28 -15.74
C LEU A 139 -5.26 1.42 -14.85
N GLY A 140 -6.06 2.45 -15.13
CA GLY A 140 -7.31 2.68 -14.42
C GLY A 140 -7.16 3.50 -13.13
N PRO A 141 -8.28 3.72 -12.43
CA PRO A 141 -8.30 4.47 -11.19
C PRO A 141 -7.62 3.69 -10.06
N VAL A 142 -7.02 4.44 -9.13
CA VAL A 142 -6.46 3.92 -7.88
C VAL A 142 -6.93 4.79 -6.73
N SER A 143 -7.00 4.22 -5.56
CA SER A 143 -7.42 4.93 -4.35
C SER A 143 -6.35 4.85 -3.28
N GLY A 144 -6.21 5.94 -2.51
CA GLY A 144 -5.58 5.92 -1.22
C GLY A 144 -6.63 5.99 -0.11
N ALA A 145 -6.19 5.78 1.13
CA ALA A 145 -7.03 5.84 2.32
C ALA A 145 -6.35 6.63 3.43
N VAL A 146 -7.07 7.55 4.05
CA VAL A 146 -6.65 8.22 5.29
C VAL A 146 -7.47 7.67 6.45
N LEU A 147 -6.77 7.09 7.43
CA LEU A 147 -7.37 6.58 8.66
C LEU A 147 -6.98 7.50 9.83
N ALA A 148 -7.92 7.78 10.72
CA ALA A 148 -7.66 8.55 11.92
C ALA A 148 -7.77 7.66 13.17
N TYR A 149 -6.74 7.70 14.04
CA TYR A 149 -6.71 7.01 15.32
C TYR A 149 -5.95 7.85 16.35
N ALA A 150 -6.60 8.23 17.43
CA ALA A 150 -6.05 9.15 18.45
C ALA A 150 -5.50 10.44 17.77
N ASP A 151 -4.22 10.73 17.95
CA ASP A 151 -3.57 11.88 17.33
C ASP A 151 -2.97 11.54 15.95
N GLU A 152 -3.00 10.26 15.54
CA GLU A 152 -2.47 9.79 14.26
C GLU A 152 -3.46 9.97 13.12
N ARG A 153 -2.95 10.43 12.00
CA ARG A 153 -3.59 10.43 10.68
C ARG A 153 -2.69 9.70 9.72
N ILE A 154 -3.07 8.46 9.41
CA ILE A 154 -2.27 7.53 8.58
C ILE A 154 -2.83 7.57 7.16
N TYR A 155 -2.01 8.01 6.22
CA TYR A 155 -2.35 8.02 4.81
C TYR A 155 -1.65 6.87 4.08
N VAL A 156 -2.40 5.87 3.66
CA VAL A 156 -1.94 4.84 2.71
C VAL A 156 -2.20 5.37 1.30
N ALA A 157 -1.15 5.75 0.59
CA ALA A 157 -1.28 6.45 -0.69
C ALA A 157 -1.72 5.53 -1.84
N GLY A 158 -1.46 4.21 -1.74
CA GLY A 158 -1.68 3.27 -2.84
C GLY A 158 -0.72 3.49 -4.01
N ASP A 159 -1.05 2.95 -5.18
CA ASP A 159 -0.23 3.08 -6.39
C ASP A 159 -0.43 4.43 -7.05
N THR A 160 0.32 5.41 -6.62
CA THR A 160 0.33 6.74 -7.20
C THR A 160 1.75 7.23 -7.46
N VAL A 161 1.95 7.99 -8.51
CA VAL A 161 3.11 8.88 -8.67
C VAL A 161 2.85 10.16 -7.89
N ARG A 162 3.86 11.03 -7.68
CA ARG A 162 3.60 12.38 -7.17
C ARG A 162 2.68 13.11 -8.15
N SER A 163 1.50 13.45 -7.71
CA SER A 163 0.42 14.01 -8.53
C SER A 163 -0.32 15.11 -7.76
N ALA A 164 -1.19 15.85 -8.45
CA ALA A 164 -2.01 16.88 -7.81
C ALA A 164 -2.94 16.25 -6.74
N GLU A 165 -3.46 15.05 -6.99
CA GLU A 165 -4.32 14.30 -6.06
C GLU A 165 -3.56 13.90 -4.80
N PHE A 166 -2.29 13.49 -4.95
CA PHE A 166 -1.41 13.17 -3.82
C PHE A 166 -1.06 14.42 -2.99
N ASP A 167 -0.65 15.52 -3.65
CA ASP A 167 -0.32 16.78 -2.98
C ASP A 167 -1.56 17.38 -2.29
N GLU A 168 -2.76 17.26 -2.88
CA GLU A 168 -4.04 17.63 -2.27
C GLU A 168 -4.33 16.80 -1.02
N ALA A 169 -4.12 15.48 -1.07
CA ALA A 169 -4.32 14.61 0.09
C ALA A 169 -3.41 15.00 1.26
N LEU A 170 -2.14 15.29 1.01
CA LEU A 170 -1.21 15.80 2.03
C LEU A 170 -1.70 17.13 2.62
N HIS A 171 -2.16 18.04 1.78
CA HIS A 171 -2.62 19.36 2.23
C HIS A 171 -3.93 19.29 3.03
N VAL A 172 -4.92 18.56 2.53
CA VAL A 172 -6.27 18.52 3.11
C VAL A 172 -6.30 17.71 4.40
N HIS A 173 -5.61 16.56 4.42
CA HIS A 173 -5.67 15.65 5.55
C HIS A 173 -4.53 15.85 6.55
N ALA A 174 -3.47 16.56 6.16
CA ALA A 174 -2.28 16.82 6.99
C ALA A 174 -1.85 15.54 7.77
N PRO A 175 -1.52 14.43 7.07
CA PRO A 175 -1.22 13.16 7.72
C PRO A 175 0.06 13.27 8.56
N THR A 176 0.05 12.59 9.72
CA THR A 176 1.24 12.42 10.57
C THR A 176 2.17 11.35 10.01
N THR A 177 1.57 10.31 9.42
CA THR A 177 2.27 9.18 8.81
C THR A 177 1.74 8.92 7.40
N VAL A 178 2.63 8.71 6.43
CA VAL A 178 2.27 8.39 5.04
C VAL A 178 2.98 7.12 4.60
N VAL A 179 2.21 6.13 4.12
CA VAL A 179 2.74 4.93 3.48
C VAL A 179 2.81 5.17 1.97
N LEU A 180 4.01 5.03 1.39
CA LEU A 180 4.31 5.26 -0.02
C LEU A 180 4.69 3.97 -0.73
N ASN A 181 4.07 3.69 -1.87
CA ASN A 181 4.48 2.64 -2.78
C ASN A 181 5.67 3.14 -3.63
N ALA A 182 6.89 2.80 -3.18
CA ALA A 182 8.17 3.42 -3.57
C ALA A 182 9.02 2.56 -4.51
N GLY A 183 8.43 1.55 -5.15
CA GLY A 183 9.16 0.60 -6.01
C GLY A 183 9.59 1.15 -7.38
N GLY A 184 9.23 2.39 -7.75
CA GLY A 184 9.54 2.95 -9.05
C GLY A 184 9.10 2.01 -10.18
N ALA A 185 7.90 1.42 -10.02
CA ALA A 185 7.38 0.41 -10.95
C ALA A 185 7.32 0.96 -12.37
N ARG A 186 7.71 0.13 -13.36
CA ARG A 186 7.80 0.55 -14.77
C ARG A 186 7.39 -0.56 -15.71
N LEU A 187 6.88 -0.13 -16.85
CA LEU A 187 6.77 -0.96 -18.04
C LEU A 187 7.93 -0.64 -19.00
N LEU A 188 8.08 -1.41 -20.08
CA LEU A 188 9.10 -1.19 -21.13
C LEU A 188 8.95 0.18 -21.78
N GLU A 189 7.74 0.69 -21.84
CA GLU A 189 7.41 1.99 -22.41
C GLU A 189 6.68 2.85 -21.39
N GLY A 190 7.02 4.14 -21.35
CA GLY A 190 6.40 5.13 -20.46
C GLY A 190 7.25 5.49 -19.25
N GLU A 191 6.70 6.41 -18.48
CA GLU A 191 7.27 6.88 -17.21
C GLU A 191 6.94 5.91 -16.07
N PRO A 192 7.56 6.06 -14.88
CA PRO A 192 7.19 5.30 -13.70
C PRO A 192 5.69 5.40 -13.39
N ILE A 193 5.14 4.31 -12.88
CA ILE A 193 3.72 4.19 -12.51
C ILE A 193 3.48 4.21 -11.00
N THR A 194 4.52 4.09 -10.19
CA THR A 194 4.55 4.37 -8.75
C THR A 194 5.71 5.32 -8.43
N MET A 195 5.79 5.81 -7.20
CA MET A 195 6.85 6.75 -6.81
C MET A 195 8.23 6.13 -6.94
N THR A 196 9.15 6.93 -7.46
CA THR A 196 10.58 6.60 -7.54
C THR A 196 11.29 6.98 -6.25
N ALA A 197 12.47 6.38 -6.02
CA ALA A 197 13.34 6.73 -4.89
C ALA A 197 13.64 8.24 -4.81
N GLY A 198 13.85 8.89 -5.98
CA GLY A 198 14.10 10.33 -6.04
C GLY A 198 12.89 11.19 -5.66
N GLU A 199 11.68 10.78 -6.06
CA GLU A 199 10.44 11.46 -5.65
C GLU A 199 10.19 11.30 -4.16
N VAL A 200 10.36 10.09 -3.60
CA VAL A 200 10.25 9.85 -2.15
C VAL A 200 11.20 10.74 -1.36
N ALA A 201 12.47 10.80 -1.75
CA ALA A 201 13.45 11.66 -1.09
C ALA A 201 13.10 13.16 -1.18
N THR A 202 12.51 13.58 -2.29
CA THR A 202 12.06 14.97 -2.48
C THR A 202 10.86 15.29 -1.59
N ILE A 203 9.83 14.42 -1.60
CA ILE A 203 8.62 14.56 -0.78
C ILE A 203 8.98 14.61 0.71
N ALA A 204 9.86 13.72 1.17
CA ALA A 204 10.29 13.69 2.56
C ALA A 204 10.95 14.98 3.02
N ARG A 205 11.75 15.60 2.16
CA ARG A 205 12.38 16.93 2.45
C ARG A 205 11.38 18.08 2.42
N ASP A 206 10.38 18.01 1.54
CA ASP A 206 9.32 19.02 1.45
C ASP A 206 8.39 18.97 2.68
N HIS A 207 8.29 17.80 3.37
CA HIS A 207 7.41 17.56 4.51
C HIS A 207 8.19 16.98 5.72
N PRO A 208 9.07 17.78 6.35
CA PRO A 208 10.00 17.28 7.39
C PRO A 208 9.31 16.80 8.67
N ASP A 209 8.08 17.25 8.94
CA ASP A 209 7.31 16.91 10.14
C ASP A 209 6.41 15.67 9.93
N THR A 210 6.41 15.08 8.74
CA THR A 210 5.64 13.88 8.41
C THR A 210 6.56 12.65 8.39
N LEU A 211 6.15 11.56 9.04
CA LEU A 211 6.82 10.27 8.92
C LEU A 211 6.39 9.58 7.62
N PHE A 212 7.34 9.13 6.83
CA PHE A 212 7.08 8.32 5.64
C PHE A 212 7.51 6.87 5.86
N ILE A 213 6.70 5.92 5.40
CA ILE A 213 7.01 4.48 5.41
C ILE A 213 6.97 4.02 3.96
N ALA A 214 8.13 3.65 3.42
CA ALA A 214 8.27 3.26 2.04
C ALA A 214 8.17 1.75 1.87
N VAL A 215 7.21 1.31 1.06
CA VAL A 215 6.88 -0.10 0.80
C VAL A 215 6.83 -0.38 -0.70
N HIS A 216 6.31 -1.54 -1.12
CA HIS A 216 6.08 -1.90 -2.54
C HIS A 216 7.39 -2.09 -3.32
N MET A 217 8.40 -2.69 -2.70
CA MET A 217 9.72 -2.95 -3.28
C MET A 217 10.09 -4.43 -3.20
N ASP A 218 11.02 -4.86 -4.07
CA ASP A 218 11.70 -6.16 -4.07
C ASP A 218 10.82 -7.41 -4.29
N ALA A 219 9.48 -7.30 -4.29
CA ALA A 219 8.57 -8.44 -4.37
C ALA A 219 7.91 -8.64 -5.74
N ILE A 220 7.89 -7.64 -6.59
CA ILE A 220 7.26 -7.69 -7.93
C ILE A 220 8.26 -7.26 -9.00
N ASN A 221 8.25 -7.97 -10.11
CA ASN A 221 9.28 -7.89 -11.15
C ASN A 221 9.40 -6.53 -11.87
N HIS A 222 8.37 -5.70 -11.86
CA HIS A 222 8.41 -4.37 -12.50
C HIS A 222 8.76 -3.23 -11.54
N CYS A 223 8.91 -3.52 -10.24
CA CYS A 223 9.43 -2.57 -9.25
C CYS A 223 10.94 -2.54 -9.33
N LEU A 224 11.50 -1.50 -9.97
CA LEU A 224 12.94 -1.42 -10.28
C LEU A 224 13.74 -0.70 -9.19
N ASP A 225 13.10 0.15 -8.39
CA ASP A 225 13.71 0.76 -7.23
C ASP A 225 13.59 -0.21 -6.04
N THR A 226 14.75 -0.77 -5.63
CA THR A 226 14.83 -1.67 -4.47
C THR A 226 14.97 -0.89 -3.18
N ARG A 227 14.76 -1.56 -2.02
CA ARG A 227 15.07 -0.96 -0.69
C ARG A 227 16.48 -0.40 -0.62
N ALA A 228 17.46 -1.09 -1.23
CA ALA A 228 18.85 -0.64 -1.25
C ALA A 228 19.03 0.66 -2.05
N VAL A 229 18.37 0.77 -3.21
CA VAL A 229 18.38 1.98 -4.05
C VAL A 229 17.75 3.15 -3.30
N LEU A 230 16.58 2.93 -2.69
CA LEU A 230 15.91 3.97 -1.92
C LEU A 230 16.74 4.44 -0.73
N ARG A 231 17.28 3.53 0.08
CA ARG A 231 18.14 3.89 1.23
C ARG A 231 19.34 4.73 0.82
N ALA A 232 20.01 4.37 -0.29
CA ALA A 232 21.14 5.16 -0.82
C ALA A 232 20.70 6.57 -1.27
N GLU A 233 19.52 6.68 -1.89
CA GLU A 233 18.98 7.97 -2.31
C GLU A 233 18.59 8.85 -1.12
N LEU A 234 17.96 8.28 -0.08
CA LEU A 234 17.61 8.98 1.16
C LEU A 234 18.85 9.51 1.89
N GLU A 235 19.93 8.71 1.96
CA GLU A 235 21.22 9.13 2.53
C GLU A 235 21.80 10.30 1.73
N ARG A 236 21.82 10.21 0.40
CA ARG A 236 22.32 11.27 -0.48
C ARG A 236 21.52 12.56 -0.33
N ALA A 237 20.20 12.45 -0.18
CA ALA A 237 19.27 13.58 -0.01
C ALA A 237 19.22 14.11 1.43
N ARG A 238 19.80 13.38 2.40
CA ARG A 238 19.70 13.65 3.84
C ARG A 238 18.25 13.69 4.34
N ALA A 239 17.40 12.85 3.79
CA ALA A 239 16.03 12.67 4.26
C ALA A 239 16.02 11.65 5.41
N THR A 240 15.65 12.09 6.62
CA THR A 240 15.74 11.28 7.86
C THR A 240 14.39 10.84 8.40
N ASN A 241 13.30 11.28 7.78
CA ASN A 241 11.92 11.00 8.16
C ASN A 241 11.26 9.93 7.28
N VAL A 242 12.06 9.02 6.68
CA VAL A 242 11.58 7.88 5.89
C VAL A 242 12.09 6.59 6.49
N LEU A 243 11.17 5.70 6.85
CA LEU A 243 11.47 4.32 7.24
C LEU A 243 11.29 3.40 6.02
N VAL A 244 12.16 2.42 5.90
CA VAL A 244 12.15 1.43 4.81
C VAL A 244 12.15 0.04 5.43
N PRO A 245 10.96 -0.48 5.85
CA PRO A 245 10.86 -1.74 6.56
C PRO A 245 11.18 -2.95 5.68
N GLU A 246 11.63 -4.02 6.32
CA GLU A 246 11.73 -5.34 5.71
C GLU A 246 10.38 -6.08 5.79
N ASP A 247 10.20 -7.13 4.96
CA ASP A 247 8.99 -7.95 5.01
C ASP A 247 8.90 -8.65 6.39
N GLY A 248 7.74 -8.55 7.03
CA GLY A 248 7.49 -8.99 8.40
C GLY A 248 7.83 -7.96 9.48
N GLU A 249 8.40 -6.81 9.15
CA GLU A 249 8.79 -5.80 10.14
C GLU A 249 7.58 -4.99 10.63
N ARG A 250 7.58 -4.74 11.95
CA ARG A 250 6.59 -3.91 12.66
C ARG A 250 7.19 -2.55 12.99
N VAL A 251 6.60 -1.50 12.45
CA VAL A 251 6.95 -0.10 12.69
C VAL A 251 5.98 0.48 13.70
N VAL A 252 6.45 0.89 14.87
CA VAL A 252 5.66 1.62 15.88
C VAL A 252 5.58 3.08 15.48
N LEU A 253 4.38 3.66 15.60
CA LEU A 253 4.14 5.08 15.37
C LEU A 253 4.22 5.80 16.72
N ASP A 254 5.07 6.84 16.81
CA ASP A 254 5.35 7.61 18.03
C ASP A 254 4.47 8.87 18.12
#